data_d7e1ab9d1b7dc6758b92e435ffb17d2b
#
_entry.id   d7e1ab9d1b7dc6758b92e435ffb17d2b
#
_cell.length_a   1.000
_cell.length_b   1.000
_cell.length_c   1.000
_cell.angle_alpha   90.00
_cell.angle_beta   90.00
_cell.angle_gamma   90.00
#
_symmetry.space_group_name_H-M   'P 1'
#
loop_
_entity.id
_entity.type
_entity.pdbx_description
1 polymer ?
#
loop_
_entity_poly.entity_id
_entity_poly.type
_entity_poly.pdbx_seq_one_letter_code
_entity_poly.pdbx_strand_id
1 'polypeptide(L)'
;MPRAALSSDSGSVFDVHYGDVLIKYDSVLNLDSVDLPYIANDDVAAGLTCDSLREGDIVIADTAEDFTTGKCSELRNLGDKQVFSGLHTMPCRPLKEYAPGFLGHYLNAPVFHNQLVPLMQGIKVIALSKAAMADTTMTVPTVEEQTKISGVFSRLDSLITLHQRK
;
A
#
# COMPACT_ATOMS: atom_id res chain seq x y z
N MET A 1 11.92 5.13 -3.93
CA MET A 1 12.98 6.18 -3.95
C MET A 1 13.05 6.88 -2.61
N PRO A 2 14.19 7.50 -2.18
CA PRO A 2 14.21 8.38 -1.01
C PRO A 2 13.36 9.64 -1.27
N ARG A 3 12.75 10.21 -0.22
CA ARG A 3 11.83 11.37 -0.36
C ARG A 3 12.42 12.55 -1.14
N ALA A 4 13.71 12.80 -0.96
CA ALA A 4 14.43 13.89 -1.66
C ALA A 4 14.55 13.69 -3.20
N ALA A 5 14.30 12.49 -3.69
CA ALA A 5 14.31 12.17 -5.13
C ALA A 5 12.92 12.17 -5.76
N LEU A 6 11.90 12.60 -4.99
CA LEU A 6 10.51 12.67 -5.43
C LEU A 6 10.10 14.12 -5.66
N SER A 7 9.23 14.35 -6.63
CA SER A 7 8.63 15.66 -6.97
C SER A 7 7.11 15.57 -6.97
N SER A 8 6.44 16.66 -6.61
CA SER A 8 4.99 16.81 -6.78
C SER A 8 4.61 17.45 -8.12
N ASP A 9 5.59 18.04 -8.84
CA ASP A 9 5.28 18.98 -9.93
C ASP A 9 5.24 18.29 -11.30
N SER A 10 6.20 17.39 -11.57
CA SER A 10 6.28 16.72 -12.88
C SER A 10 7.16 15.47 -12.83
N GLY A 11 6.89 14.54 -13.74
CA GLY A 11 7.63 13.31 -13.99
C GLY A 11 6.80 12.37 -14.84
N SER A 12 7.42 11.33 -15.38
CA SER A 12 6.76 10.31 -16.20
C SER A 12 6.35 9.07 -15.41
N VAL A 13 6.94 8.88 -14.22
CA VAL A 13 6.83 7.68 -13.41
C VAL A 13 6.52 8.04 -11.96
N PHE A 14 5.62 7.28 -11.36
CA PHE A 14 5.15 7.50 -9.99
C PHE A 14 5.83 6.56 -8.99
N ASP A 15 5.96 7.02 -7.74
CA ASP A 15 6.53 6.25 -6.62
C ASP A 15 5.54 6.17 -5.46
N VAL A 16 5.37 4.98 -4.88
CA VAL A 16 4.61 4.79 -3.64
C VAL A 16 5.58 4.76 -2.48
N HIS A 17 5.78 5.91 -1.84
CA HIS A 17 6.73 6.07 -0.74
C HIS A 17 6.17 5.52 0.58
N TYR A 18 6.99 4.80 1.38
CA TYR A 18 6.55 4.17 2.64
C TYR A 18 5.92 5.16 3.63
N GLY A 19 6.48 6.38 3.75
CA GLY A 19 5.94 7.39 4.66
C GLY A 19 4.53 7.87 4.26
N ASP A 20 4.21 7.88 2.97
CA ASP A 20 2.86 8.21 2.49
C ASP A 20 1.90 7.03 2.76
N VAL A 21 2.35 5.78 2.64
CA VAL A 21 1.57 4.59 3.05
C VAL A 21 1.23 4.64 4.54
N LEU A 22 2.18 5.04 5.37
CA LEU A 22 1.97 5.12 6.83
C LEU A 22 1.00 6.24 7.24
N ILE A 23 1.05 7.42 6.57
CA ILE A 23 0.43 8.65 7.09
C ILE A 23 -0.69 9.16 6.17
N LYS A 24 -0.51 9.08 4.84
CA LYS A 24 -1.35 9.78 3.87
C LYS A 24 -2.36 8.87 3.17
N TYR A 25 -1.94 7.65 2.85
CA TYR A 25 -2.78 6.76 2.05
C TYR A 25 -3.68 5.89 2.93
N ASP A 26 -4.89 5.69 2.45
CA ASP A 26 -5.85 4.77 3.03
C ASP A 26 -5.54 3.30 2.68
N SER A 27 -6.30 2.38 3.25
CA SER A 27 -6.21 0.94 2.95
C SER A 27 -6.38 0.63 1.46
N VAL A 28 -7.14 1.46 0.75
CA VAL A 28 -7.30 1.42 -0.71
C VAL A 28 -6.78 2.72 -1.31
N LEU A 29 -5.68 2.63 -2.04
CA LEU A 29 -5.05 3.74 -2.74
C LEU A 29 -5.68 3.89 -4.13
N ASN A 30 -6.69 4.74 -4.22
CA ASN A 30 -7.41 5.02 -5.46
C ASN A 30 -6.73 6.16 -6.23
N LEU A 31 -6.09 5.84 -7.36
CA LEU A 31 -5.32 6.78 -8.17
C LEU A 31 -6.16 7.72 -9.06
N ASP A 32 -7.49 7.62 -9.01
CA ASP A 32 -8.38 8.64 -9.56
C ASP A 32 -8.55 9.83 -8.60
N SER A 33 -8.29 9.65 -7.31
CA SER A 33 -8.54 10.65 -6.27
C SER A 33 -7.31 11.03 -5.44
N VAL A 34 -6.22 10.31 -5.60
CA VAL A 34 -4.96 10.54 -4.85
C VAL A 34 -3.82 10.79 -5.82
N ASP A 35 -3.13 11.92 -5.64
CA ASP A 35 -1.93 12.21 -6.38
C ASP A 35 -0.72 11.52 -5.75
N LEU A 36 0.01 10.76 -6.57
CA LEU A 36 1.29 10.18 -6.20
C LEU A 36 2.43 11.15 -6.54
N PRO A 37 3.52 11.12 -5.77
CA PRO A 37 4.73 11.82 -6.16
C PRO A 37 5.37 11.16 -7.38
N TYR A 38 5.99 11.98 -8.22
CA TYR A 38 6.80 11.55 -9.34
C TYR A 38 8.24 11.27 -8.93
N ILE A 39 8.92 10.39 -9.65
CA ILE A 39 10.38 10.30 -9.61
C ILE A 39 10.93 11.53 -10.34
N ALA A 40 11.67 12.40 -9.62
CA ALA A 40 12.07 13.71 -10.12
C ALA A 40 13.08 13.65 -11.30
N ASN A 41 13.81 12.55 -11.45
CA ASN A 41 14.83 12.38 -12.50
C ASN A 41 14.41 11.25 -13.44
N ASP A 42 14.13 11.60 -14.70
CA ASP A 42 13.69 10.65 -15.73
C ASP A 42 14.77 9.60 -16.09
N ASP A 43 16.06 9.94 -16.00
CA ASP A 43 17.14 8.95 -16.22
C ASP A 43 17.13 7.88 -15.13
N VAL A 44 16.84 8.27 -13.89
CA VAL A 44 16.70 7.34 -12.76
C VAL A 44 15.44 6.49 -12.96
N ALA A 45 14.35 7.09 -13.39
CA ALA A 45 13.10 6.38 -13.69
C ALA A 45 13.29 5.34 -14.80
N ALA A 46 14.00 5.71 -15.88
CA ALA A 46 14.32 4.82 -16.99
C ALA A 46 15.28 3.67 -16.59
N GLY A 47 16.11 3.87 -15.58
CA GLY A 47 17.04 2.87 -15.05
C GLY A 47 16.43 1.87 -14.07
N LEU A 48 15.14 1.97 -13.76
CA LEU A 48 14.48 1.02 -12.87
C LEU A 48 14.40 -0.38 -13.50
N THR A 49 14.91 -1.37 -12.80
CA THR A 49 14.93 -2.78 -13.23
C THR A 49 13.87 -3.65 -12.56
N CYS A 50 13.13 -3.08 -11.59
CA CYS A 50 12.03 -3.77 -10.93
C CYS A 50 10.75 -3.67 -11.75
N ASP A 51 9.84 -4.62 -11.54
CA ASP A 51 8.52 -4.58 -12.16
C ASP A 51 7.68 -3.40 -11.64
N SER A 52 6.95 -2.75 -12.52
CA SER A 52 5.93 -1.78 -12.14
C SER A 52 4.77 -2.46 -11.42
N LEU A 53 4.13 -1.70 -10.53
CA LEU A 53 2.93 -2.13 -9.84
C LEU A 53 1.76 -2.23 -10.82
N ARG A 54 0.82 -3.11 -10.50
CA ARG A 54 -0.39 -3.37 -11.28
C ARG A 54 -1.64 -3.15 -10.43
N GLU A 55 -2.76 -3.09 -11.09
CA GLU A 55 -4.07 -3.07 -10.45
C GLU A 55 -4.21 -4.22 -9.45
N GLY A 56 -4.61 -3.91 -8.20
CA GLY A 56 -4.76 -4.87 -7.12
C GLY A 56 -3.48 -5.30 -6.42
N ASP A 57 -2.31 -4.79 -6.81
CA ASP A 57 -1.08 -4.99 -6.04
C ASP A 57 -1.19 -4.28 -4.69
N ILE A 58 -0.54 -4.86 -3.69
CA ILE A 58 -0.46 -4.31 -2.33
C ILE A 58 0.94 -3.74 -2.12
N VAL A 59 1.03 -2.54 -1.57
CA VAL A 59 2.29 -1.95 -1.12
C VAL A 59 2.28 -1.86 0.39
N ILE A 60 3.22 -2.54 1.04
CA ILE A 60 3.34 -2.64 2.49
C ILE A 60 4.55 -1.81 2.93
N ALA A 61 4.38 -0.93 3.91
CA ALA A 61 5.50 -0.22 4.55
C ALA A 61 6.27 -1.20 5.45
N ASP A 62 7.52 -1.50 5.09
CA ASP A 62 8.35 -2.46 5.83
C ASP A 62 9.05 -1.87 7.05
N THR A 63 8.97 -0.56 7.23
CA THR A 63 9.67 0.18 8.27
C THR A 63 8.81 1.34 8.77
N ALA A 64 8.75 1.53 10.11
CA ALA A 64 8.16 2.68 10.78
C ALA A 64 8.88 2.95 12.11
N GLU A 65 8.52 4.04 12.81
CA GLU A 65 9.02 4.35 14.14
C GLU A 65 8.19 3.67 15.27
N ASP A 66 7.13 2.97 14.89
CA ASP A 66 6.20 2.30 15.81
C ASP A 66 5.59 1.02 15.19
N PHE A 67 4.59 0.45 15.85
CA PHE A 67 3.89 -0.76 15.41
C PHE A 67 2.94 -0.54 14.22
N THR A 68 2.94 0.62 13.58
CA THR A 68 2.29 0.83 12.28
C THR A 68 3.08 0.21 11.12
N THR A 69 4.32 -0.24 11.37
CA THR A 69 5.07 -1.11 10.45
C THR A 69 4.17 -2.23 9.94
N GLY A 70 4.18 -2.47 8.63
CA GLY A 70 3.27 -3.44 8.01
C GLY A 70 1.94 -2.85 7.54
N LYS A 71 1.65 -1.55 7.81
CA LYS A 71 0.53 -0.86 7.16
C LYS A 71 0.68 -0.93 5.66
N CYS A 72 -0.43 -1.09 4.96
CA CYS A 72 -0.42 -1.29 3.51
C CYS A 72 -1.52 -0.51 2.81
N SER A 73 -1.38 -0.42 1.49
CA SER A 73 -2.40 0.12 0.59
C SER A 73 -2.56 -0.79 -0.63
N GLU A 74 -3.79 -1.12 -0.97
CA GLU A 74 -4.16 -1.82 -2.20
C GLU A 74 -4.34 -0.80 -3.33
N LEU A 75 -3.62 -0.97 -4.45
CA LEU A 75 -3.67 -0.04 -5.57
C LEU A 75 -4.90 -0.29 -6.43
N ARG A 76 -5.62 0.80 -6.71
CA ARG A 76 -6.84 0.78 -7.54
C ARG A 76 -6.84 1.92 -8.53
N ASN A 77 -7.44 1.67 -9.71
CA ASN A 77 -7.63 2.65 -10.76
C ASN A 77 -6.29 3.24 -11.28
N LEU A 78 -5.32 2.38 -11.54
CA LEU A 78 -4.02 2.80 -12.04
C LEU A 78 -4.11 3.44 -13.43
N GLY A 79 -5.04 3.00 -14.29
CA GLY A 79 -5.08 3.42 -15.69
C GLY A 79 -3.76 3.12 -16.38
N ASP A 80 -3.26 4.09 -17.15
CA ASP A 80 -1.98 3.99 -17.87
C ASP A 80 -0.77 4.47 -17.05
N LYS A 81 -0.95 4.74 -15.73
CA LYS A 81 0.11 5.24 -14.87
C LYS A 81 1.16 4.16 -14.62
N GLN A 82 2.43 4.49 -14.83
CA GLN A 82 3.55 3.65 -14.46
C GLN A 82 3.94 3.95 -13.01
N VAL A 83 3.66 3.01 -12.10
CA VAL A 83 3.83 3.17 -10.66
C VAL A 83 4.83 2.15 -10.13
N PHE A 84 5.75 2.58 -9.28
CA PHE A 84 6.72 1.72 -8.64
C PHE A 84 6.61 1.73 -7.11
N SER A 85 7.00 0.63 -6.51
CA SER A 85 7.16 0.50 -5.06
C SER A 85 8.43 1.23 -4.62
N GLY A 86 8.28 2.17 -3.70
CA GLY A 86 9.35 3.05 -3.23
C GLY A 86 10.28 2.40 -2.22
N LEU A 87 11.20 3.21 -1.68
CA LEU A 87 12.09 2.80 -0.60
C LEU A 87 11.27 2.40 0.64
N HIS A 88 11.72 1.36 1.35
CA HIS A 88 11.06 0.82 2.53
C HIS A 88 9.60 0.41 2.28
N THR A 89 9.35 -0.13 1.09
CA THR A 89 8.08 -0.76 0.77
C THR A 89 8.29 -2.16 0.20
N MET A 90 7.37 -3.06 0.51
CA MET A 90 7.29 -4.41 -0.03
C MET A 90 6.10 -4.51 -0.98
N PRO A 91 6.32 -4.62 -2.31
CA PRO A 91 5.23 -4.91 -3.22
C PRO A 91 4.83 -6.39 -3.11
N CYS A 92 3.53 -6.63 -2.99
CA CYS A 92 2.95 -7.95 -2.95
C CYS A 92 1.87 -8.08 -4.02
N ARG A 93 2.03 -9.03 -4.93
CA ARG A 93 1.06 -9.34 -5.98
C ARG A 93 0.25 -10.56 -5.59
N PRO A 94 -1.08 -10.43 -5.47
CA PRO A 94 -1.94 -11.57 -5.18
C PRO A 94 -1.85 -12.63 -6.28
N LEU A 95 -1.74 -13.90 -5.90
CA LEU A 95 -1.71 -15.04 -6.84
C LEU A 95 -3.10 -15.58 -7.16
N LYS A 96 -4.13 -15.08 -6.47
CA LYS A 96 -5.53 -15.44 -6.64
C LYS A 96 -6.35 -14.17 -6.80
N GLU A 97 -7.55 -14.32 -7.33
CA GLU A 97 -8.51 -13.24 -7.41
C GLU A 97 -9.10 -12.94 -6.01
N TYR A 98 -9.16 -11.66 -5.68
CA TYR A 98 -9.79 -11.12 -4.50
C TYR A 98 -10.72 -9.97 -4.91
N ALA A 99 -11.76 -9.74 -4.10
CA ALA A 99 -12.63 -8.61 -4.34
C ALA A 99 -11.85 -7.28 -4.19
N PRO A 100 -12.10 -6.29 -5.07
CA PRO A 100 -11.44 -4.99 -5.03
C PRO A 100 -11.52 -4.33 -3.66
N GLY A 101 -10.37 -3.89 -3.12
CA GLY A 101 -10.24 -3.24 -1.81
C GLY A 101 -10.28 -4.19 -0.61
N PHE A 102 -10.57 -5.49 -0.82
CA PHE A 102 -10.65 -6.43 0.30
C PHE A 102 -9.29 -6.64 0.98
N LEU A 103 -8.23 -6.86 0.21
CA LEU A 103 -6.92 -7.13 0.79
C LEU A 103 -6.36 -5.91 1.53
N GLY A 104 -6.54 -4.71 0.99
CA GLY A 104 -6.12 -3.48 1.65
C GLY A 104 -6.74 -3.34 3.06
N HIS A 105 -8.04 -3.57 3.18
CA HIS A 105 -8.71 -3.54 4.50
C HIS A 105 -8.32 -4.73 5.38
N TYR A 106 -8.27 -5.94 4.83
CA TYR A 106 -7.99 -7.15 5.59
C TYR A 106 -6.58 -7.14 6.21
N LEU A 107 -5.56 -6.75 5.45
CA LEU A 107 -4.18 -6.74 5.90
C LEU A 107 -3.90 -5.64 6.95
N ASN A 108 -4.65 -4.54 6.91
CA ASN A 108 -4.59 -3.50 7.94
C ASN A 108 -5.46 -3.82 9.17
N ALA A 109 -6.37 -4.78 9.08
CA ALA A 109 -7.23 -5.14 10.21
C ALA A 109 -6.45 -5.86 11.30
N PRO A 110 -6.83 -5.70 12.59
CA PRO A 110 -6.16 -6.36 13.72
C PRO A 110 -6.04 -7.87 13.58
N VAL A 111 -7.00 -8.53 12.91
CA VAL A 111 -7.00 -9.99 12.69
C VAL A 111 -5.75 -10.45 11.91
N PHE A 112 -5.22 -9.62 11.03
CA PHE A 112 -3.99 -9.90 10.30
C PHE A 112 -2.80 -9.15 10.89
N HIS A 113 -2.91 -7.84 11.09
CA HIS A 113 -1.79 -6.99 11.51
C HIS A 113 -1.17 -7.44 12.84
N ASN A 114 -1.96 -7.95 13.79
CA ASN A 114 -1.45 -8.46 15.06
C ASN A 114 -0.52 -9.68 14.91
N GLN A 115 -0.56 -10.40 13.79
CA GLN A 115 0.39 -11.46 13.48
C GLN A 115 1.78 -10.91 13.14
N LEU A 116 1.85 -9.68 12.64
CA LEU A 116 3.10 -9.02 12.26
C LEU A 116 3.88 -8.51 13.48
N VAL A 117 3.17 -8.06 14.52
CA VAL A 117 3.78 -7.43 15.70
C VAL A 117 4.90 -8.26 16.33
N PRO A 118 4.73 -9.57 16.62
CA PRO A 118 5.80 -10.38 17.19
C PRO A 118 6.96 -10.67 16.21
N LEU A 119 6.77 -10.41 14.92
CA LEU A 119 7.77 -10.63 13.87
C LEU A 119 8.60 -9.38 13.57
N MET A 120 8.19 -8.24 14.10
CA MET A 120 8.86 -6.96 13.96
C MET A 120 10.17 -6.92 14.75
N GLN A 121 11.17 -6.25 14.19
CA GLN A 121 12.49 -6.13 14.80
C GLN A 121 12.94 -4.66 14.84
N GLY A 122 13.64 -4.30 15.89
CA GLY A 122 14.17 -2.95 16.09
C GLY A 122 13.67 -2.31 17.39
N ILE A 123 14.24 -1.14 17.74
CA ILE A 123 13.89 -0.39 18.95
C ILE A 123 13.39 1.00 18.61
N LYS A 124 14.16 1.78 17.83
CA LYS A 124 13.77 3.13 17.41
C LYS A 124 13.15 3.13 16.01
N VAL A 125 13.63 2.24 15.18
CA VAL A 125 13.11 1.98 13.85
C VAL A 125 12.72 0.51 13.85
N ILE A 126 11.45 0.25 13.64
CA ILE A 126 10.86 -1.08 13.62
C ILE A 126 10.78 -1.51 12.16
N ALA A 127 11.29 -2.70 11.86
CA ALA A 127 11.33 -3.25 10.51
C ALA A 127 10.67 -4.64 10.45
N LEU A 128 10.06 -4.92 9.31
CA LEU A 128 9.43 -6.19 8.97
C LEU A 128 10.07 -6.76 7.71
N SER A 129 10.57 -7.99 7.75
CA SER A 129 11.20 -8.62 6.60
C SER A 129 10.19 -9.40 5.75
N LYS A 130 10.50 -9.57 4.45
CA LYS A 130 9.71 -10.44 3.55
C LYS A 130 9.63 -11.89 4.06
N ALA A 131 10.71 -12.38 4.67
CA ALA A 131 10.75 -13.73 5.23
C ALA A 131 9.77 -13.86 6.40
N ALA A 132 9.73 -12.88 7.29
CA ALA A 132 8.76 -12.84 8.41
C ALA A 132 7.31 -12.80 7.90
N MET A 133 7.03 -12.05 6.84
CA MET A 133 5.70 -12.02 6.21
C MET A 133 5.26 -13.40 5.71
N ALA A 134 6.18 -14.25 5.26
CA ALA A 134 5.85 -15.59 4.78
C ALA A 134 5.32 -16.54 5.88
N ASP A 135 5.57 -16.23 7.15
CA ASP A 135 5.10 -17.01 8.30
C ASP A 135 3.67 -16.64 8.72
N THR A 136 3.07 -15.63 8.10
CA THR A 136 1.69 -15.22 8.40
C THR A 136 0.66 -16.09 7.67
N THR A 137 -0.53 -16.16 8.23
CA THR A 137 -1.65 -16.91 7.66
C THR A 137 -2.85 -16.02 7.40
N MET A 138 -3.59 -16.34 6.33
CA MET A 138 -4.81 -15.66 5.95
C MET A 138 -5.97 -16.64 5.91
N THR A 139 -7.02 -16.34 6.66
CA THR A 139 -8.32 -17.01 6.50
C THR A 139 -9.26 -16.04 5.83
N VAL A 140 -9.62 -16.30 4.60
CA VAL A 140 -10.41 -15.38 3.79
C VAL A 140 -11.76 -16.00 3.40
N PRO A 141 -12.84 -15.23 3.39
CA PRO A 141 -14.15 -15.69 2.94
C PRO A 141 -14.20 -15.86 1.42
N THR A 142 -15.32 -16.29 0.90
CA THR A 142 -15.57 -16.36 -0.54
C THR A 142 -15.47 -14.99 -1.21
N VAL A 143 -15.17 -14.94 -2.51
CA VAL A 143 -15.06 -13.66 -3.25
C VAL A 143 -16.38 -12.86 -3.18
N GLU A 144 -17.51 -13.53 -3.15
CA GLU A 144 -18.83 -12.89 -2.98
C GLU A 144 -18.96 -12.18 -1.62
N GLU A 145 -18.52 -12.85 -0.54
CA GLU A 145 -18.51 -12.26 0.81
C GLU A 145 -17.48 -11.14 0.91
N GLN A 146 -16.28 -11.31 0.32
CA GLN A 146 -15.28 -10.25 0.23
C GLN A 146 -15.85 -8.99 -0.43
N THR A 147 -16.62 -9.14 -1.52
CA THR A 147 -17.28 -8.03 -2.22
C THR A 147 -18.23 -7.28 -1.31
N LYS A 148 -19.03 -8.00 -0.52
CA LYS A 148 -19.94 -7.40 0.46
C LYS A 148 -19.18 -6.65 1.55
N ILE A 149 -18.12 -7.25 2.08
CA ILE A 149 -17.25 -6.65 3.11
C ILE A 149 -16.60 -5.37 2.58
N SER A 150 -15.94 -5.44 1.41
CA SER A 150 -15.30 -4.29 0.78
C SER A 150 -16.29 -3.16 0.51
N GLY A 151 -17.50 -3.51 0.06
CA GLY A 151 -18.55 -2.53 -0.18
C GLY A 151 -18.97 -1.75 1.08
N VAL A 152 -18.94 -2.38 2.25
CA VAL A 152 -19.19 -1.70 3.53
C VAL A 152 -18.05 -0.73 3.85
N PHE A 153 -16.80 -1.19 3.78
CA PHE A 153 -15.64 -0.35 4.08
C PHE A 153 -15.52 0.83 3.11
N SER A 154 -15.70 0.62 1.81
CA SER A 154 -15.67 1.71 0.82
C SER A 154 -16.70 2.80 1.09
N ARG A 155 -17.89 2.43 1.61
CA ARG A 155 -18.90 3.42 2.04
C ARG A 155 -18.47 4.17 3.28
N LEU A 156 -17.85 3.50 4.25
CA LEU A 156 -17.34 4.12 5.47
C LEU A 156 -16.20 5.10 5.13
N ASP A 157 -15.25 4.71 4.30
CA ASP A 157 -14.15 5.58 3.84
C ASP A 157 -14.70 6.82 3.13
N SER A 158 -15.70 6.65 2.28
CA SER A 158 -16.35 7.78 1.59
C SER A 158 -17.01 8.75 2.58
N LEU A 159 -17.68 8.24 3.62
CA LEU A 159 -18.31 9.06 4.66
C LEU A 159 -17.27 9.82 5.50
N ILE A 160 -16.16 9.17 5.86
CA ILE A 160 -15.05 9.77 6.60
C ILE A 160 -14.45 10.92 5.79
N THR A 161 -14.13 10.65 4.50
CA THR A 161 -13.56 11.65 3.60
C THR A 161 -14.48 12.87 3.43
N LEU A 162 -15.79 12.66 3.29
CA LEU A 162 -16.75 13.74 3.21
C LEU A 162 -16.83 14.59 4.50
N HIS A 163 -16.63 13.96 5.65
CA HIS A 163 -16.66 14.64 6.96
C HIS A 163 -15.38 15.47 7.20
N GLN A 164 -14.25 15.03 6.68
CA GLN A 164 -12.96 15.71 6.82
C GLN A 164 -12.81 16.94 5.90
N ARG A 165 -13.63 17.02 4.85
CA ARG A 165 -13.62 18.18 3.90
C ARG A 165 -14.46 19.37 4.37
N LYS A 166 -15.09 19.29 5.53
CA LYS A 166 -15.84 20.41 6.17
C LYS A 166 -14.94 21.17 7.14
#